data_1f3882807571978a337c5b68457e1f1c
#
_entry.id   1f3882807571978a337c5b68457e1f1c
#
_cell.length_a   1.000
_cell.length_b   1.000
_cell.length_c   1.000
_cell.angle_alpha   90.00
_cell.angle_beta   90.00
_cell.angle_gamma   90.00
#
_symmetry.space_group_name_H-M   'P 1'
#
loop_
_entity.id
_entity.type
_entity.pdbx_description
1 polymer ?
#
loop_
_entity_poly.entity_id
_entity_poly.type
_entity_poly.pdbx_seq_one_letter_code
_entity_poly.pdbx_strand_id
1 'polypeptide(L)'
;TNEKWRCYFKIYQFVDNNLNPTEKYDNHLSVIDGHYNNQGTTEVKSVFGKTVFDYPKPIGLIKELVSMCPREDCIVLDFFAGSGTTGEAILDYNKDKKTNKQFILCTLNEKTDVNPNGIAYDVTSKRLKRIMTGECYDGTKDFKWIEKNEPYGGNLDVYEIESVANFESTTKKTPFDVIDETLYGKEKFKKLQEKIEWVCENFNNAQKVVE
;
A
#
# COMPACT_ATOMS: atom_id res chain seq x y z
N THR A 1 34.05 -22.55 44.53
CA THR A 1 33.37 -22.47 43.25
C THR A 1 31.88 -22.75 43.45
N ASN A 2 31.06 -21.70 43.46
CA ASN A 2 29.62 -21.83 43.55
C ASN A 2 29.08 -22.21 42.19
N GLU A 3 29.03 -23.52 41.90
CA GLU A 3 28.26 -24.02 40.75
C GLU A 3 26.78 -23.92 41.07
N LYS A 4 26.12 -22.93 40.50
CA LYS A 4 24.67 -22.83 40.55
C LYS A 4 24.08 -23.85 39.61
N TRP A 5 23.40 -24.86 40.13
CA TRP A 5 22.60 -25.78 39.37
C TRP A 5 21.49 -25.01 38.66
N ARG A 6 21.35 -25.24 37.33
CA ARG A 6 20.25 -24.68 36.52
C ARG A 6 19.35 -25.83 36.10
N CYS A 7 18.08 -25.72 36.40
CA CYS A 7 17.09 -26.65 35.91
C CYS A 7 16.66 -26.22 34.51
N TYR A 8 16.73 -27.15 33.56
CA TYR A 8 16.25 -26.96 32.21
C TYR A 8 15.02 -27.81 32.00
N PHE A 9 13.97 -27.23 31.47
CA PHE A 9 12.78 -27.95 31.04
C PHE A 9 12.91 -28.28 29.56
N LYS A 10 12.63 -29.51 29.19
CA LYS A 10 12.52 -29.90 27.79
C LYS A 10 11.17 -29.41 27.27
N ILE A 11 11.19 -28.51 26.32
CA ILE A 11 10.00 -28.00 25.63
C ILE A 11 9.95 -28.65 24.26
N TYR A 12 8.86 -29.37 23.96
CA TYR A 12 8.66 -29.92 22.64
C TYR A 12 7.98 -28.88 21.75
N GLN A 13 8.40 -28.78 20.49
CA GLN A 13 7.93 -27.76 19.57
C GLN A 13 6.50 -28.04 19.09
N PHE A 14 6.15 -29.30 18.88
CA PHE A 14 4.90 -29.68 18.23
C PHE A 14 3.97 -30.57 19.12
N VAL A 15 4.31 -30.75 20.37
CA VAL A 15 3.50 -31.52 21.32
C VAL A 15 3.48 -30.84 22.68
N ASP A 16 2.40 -31.04 23.43
CA ASP A 16 2.32 -30.64 24.83
C ASP A 16 3.08 -31.64 25.75
N ASN A 17 3.04 -31.42 27.05
CA ASN A 17 3.71 -32.27 28.01
C ASN A 17 3.12 -33.68 28.07
N ASN A 18 1.95 -33.92 27.52
CA ASN A 18 1.24 -35.20 27.41
C ASN A 18 1.43 -35.86 26.04
N LEU A 19 2.31 -35.29 25.18
CA LEU A 19 2.59 -35.75 23.82
C LEU A 19 1.40 -35.55 22.84
N ASN A 20 0.40 -34.74 23.17
CA ASN A 20 -0.64 -34.38 22.22
C ASN A 20 -0.10 -33.34 21.22
N PRO A 21 -0.48 -33.47 19.96
CA PRO A 21 -0.13 -32.44 18.98
C PRO A 21 -0.59 -31.05 19.44
N THR A 22 0.30 -30.07 19.41
CA THR A 22 -0.02 -28.69 19.74
C THR A 22 0.77 -27.76 18.85
N GLU A 23 0.14 -26.66 18.44
CA GLU A 23 0.82 -25.56 17.80
C GLU A 23 1.29 -24.57 18.87
N LYS A 24 2.59 -24.41 18.99
CA LYS A 24 3.16 -23.37 19.84
C LYS A 24 3.41 -22.15 19.00
N TYR A 25 2.71 -21.10 19.32
CA TYR A 25 2.96 -19.78 18.78
C TYR A 25 3.92 -19.04 19.72
N ASP A 26 5.07 -18.65 19.19
CA ASP A 26 5.92 -17.72 19.91
C ASP A 26 5.30 -16.33 19.84
N ASN A 27 5.18 -15.68 20.98
CA ASN A 27 4.75 -14.29 21.00
C ASN A 27 5.79 -13.41 20.31
N HIS A 28 5.33 -12.48 19.50
CA HIS A 28 6.22 -11.46 18.95
C HIS A 28 6.88 -10.66 20.07
N LEU A 29 8.14 -10.28 19.84
CA LEU A 29 8.85 -9.43 20.77
C LEU A 29 8.17 -8.06 20.87
N SER A 30 8.12 -7.51 22.07
CA SER A 30 7.59 -6.15 22.29
C SER A 30 8.52 -5.05 21.76
N VAL A 31 9.74 -5.41 21.39
CA VAL A 31 10.73 -4.52 20.77
C VAL A 31 11.20 -5.15 19.48
N ILE A 32 11.02 -4.41 18.39
CA ILE A 32 11.51 -4.75 17.06
C ILE A 32 12.78 -3.94 16.83
N ASP A 33 13.88 -4.60 16.52
CA ASP A 33 15.16 -3.97 16.23
C ASP A 33 15.71 -4.40 14.85
N GLY A 34 16.88 -3.87 14.46
CA GLY A 34 17.51 -4.22 13.17
C GLY A 34 16.97 -3.48 11.94
N HIS A 35 15.96 -2.63 12.12
CA HIS A 35 15.39 -1.81 11.05
C HIS A 35 15.72 -0.33 11.24
N TYR A 36 16.49 0.23 10.32
CA TYR A 36 16.98 1.61 10.40
C TYR A 36 16.41 2.47 9.27
N ASN A 37 16.13 3.74 9.53
CA ASN A 37 15.55 4.66 8.54
C ASN A 37 16.39 4.83 7.26
N ASN A 38 17.70 4.68 7.33
CA ASN A 38 18.57 4.73 6.16
C ASN A 38 18.32 3.60 5.16
N GLN A 39 17.81 2.45 5.61
CA GLN A 39 17.41 1.35 4.74
C GLN A 39 16.24 1.80 3.85
N GLY A 40 15.18 2.37 4.43
CA GLY A 40 14.04 2.88 3.67
C GLY A 40 14.43 3.94 2.64
N THR A 41 15.36 4.84 3.00
CA THR A 41 15.89 5.84 2.05
C THR A 41 16.63 5.17 0.88
N THR A 42 17.41 4.13 1.15
CA THR A 42 18.14 3.38 0.12
C THR A 42 17.18 2.61 -0.79
N GLU A 43 16.13 2.00 -0.22
CA GLU A 43 15.07 1.28 -0.93
C GLU A 43 14.34 2.21 -1.90
N VAL A 44 13.86 3.37 -1.44
CA VAL A 44 13.20 4.36 -2.31
C VAL A 44 14.16 4.88 -3.39
N LYS A 45 15.40 5.18 -3.05
CA LYS A 45 16.41 5.60 -4.04
C LYS A 45 16.67 4.54 -5.11
N SER A 46 16.59 3.26 -4.77
CA SER A 46 16.79 2.19 -5.76
C SER A 46 15.70 2.20 -6.84
N VAL A 47 14.47 2.60 -6.47
CA VAL A 47 13.33 2.70 -7.39
C VAL A 47 13.35 3.99 -8.20
N PHE A 48 13.76 5.12 -7.60
CA PHE A 48 13.65 6.44 -8.24
C PHE A 48 14.97 7.02 -8.74
N GLY A 49 16.12 6.46 -8.36
CA GLY A 49 17.45 7.00 -8.68
C GLY A 49 17.83 8.25 -7.87
N LYS A 50 16.88 8.86 -7.16
CA LYS A 50 17.04 10.09 -6.40
C LYS A 50 16.21 10.07 -5.12
N THR A 51 16.43 11.04 -4.23
CA THR A 51 15.57 11.26 -3.07
C THR A 51 14.29 11.95 -3.53
N VAL A 52 13.13 11.31 -3.30
CA VAL A 52 11.81 11.84 -3.64
C VAL A 52 10.89 11.93 -2.42
N PHE A 53 11.31 11.35 -1.29
CA PHE A 53 10.54 11.32 -0.06
C PHE A 53 11.48 11.32 1.14
N ASP A 54 11.13 12.09 2.17
CA ASP A 54 11.90 12.16 3.41
C ASP A 54 11.44 11.10 4.40
N TYR A 55 12.40 10.43 5.01
CA TYR A 55 12.20 9.44 6.09
C TYR A 55 11.24 8.28 5.75
N PRO A 56 11.38 7.62 4.59
CA PRO A 56 10.59 6.44 4.29
C PRO A 56 10.89 5.32 5.30
N LYS A 57 9.87 4.56 5.67
CA LYS A 57 10.06 3.41 6.57
C LYS A 57 10.74 2.27 5.80
N PRO A 58 11.58 1.46 6.46
CA PRO A 58 12.19 0.28 5.82
C PRO A 58 11.13 -0.79 5.54
N ILE A 59 11.24 -1.44 4.37
CA ILE A 59 10.36 -2.54 3.96
C ILE A 59 10.40 -3.67 4.98
N GLY A 60 11.59 -4.02 5.49
CA GLY A 60 11.78 -5.07 6.48
C GLY A 60 10.95 -4.88 7.74
N LEU A 61 10.87 -3.65 8.28
CA LEU A 61 10.04 -3.34 9.43
C LEU A 61 8.55 -3.62 9.16
N ILE A 62 8.06 -3.18 8.02
CA ILE A 62 6.66 -3.36 7.66
C ILE A 62 6.35 -4.85 7.38
N LYS A 63 7.27 -5.57 6.74
CA LYS A 63 7.15 -7.04 6.55
C LYS A 63 7.04 -7.77 7.88
N GLU A 64 7.83 -7.39 8.87
CA GLU A 64 7.76 -7.99 10.21
C GLU A 64 6.41 -7.71 10.86
N LEU A 65 5.90 -6.48 10.81
CA LEU A 65 4.56 -6.15 11.30
C LEU A 65 3.46 -6.93 10.55
N VAL A 66 3.55 -7.04 9.23
CA VAL A 66 2.60 -7.83 8.41
C VAL A 66 2.64 -9.31 8.77
N SER A 67 3.81 -9.83 9.12
CA SER A 67 3.98 -11.24 9.53
C SER A 67 3.26 -11.60 10.84
N MET A 68 2.96 -10.60 11.67
CA MET A 68 2.20 -10.80 12.92
C MET A 68 0.73 -11.18 12.65
N CYS A 69 0.21 -10.93 11.44
CA CYS A 69 -1.10 -11.38 11.01
C CYS A 69 -0.98 -12.76 10.33
N PRO A 70 -1.43 -13.87 10.97
CA PRO A 70 -1.27 -15.21 10.42
C PRO A 70 -2.19 -15.49 9.23
N ARG A 71 -3.17 -14.63 8.94
CA ARG A 71 -4.11 -14.85 7.84
C ARG A 71 -3.41 -14.64 6.51
N GLU A 72 -3.60 -15.59 5.60
CA GLU A 72 -2.96 -15.57 4.27
C GLU A 72 -3.67 -14.63 3.28
N ASP A 73 -4.95 -14.34 3.51
CA ASP A 73 -5.87 -13.60 2.62
C ASP A 73 -6.49 -12.37 3.29
N CYS A 74 -5.72 -11.61 4.07
CA CYS A 74 -6.22 -10.42 4.74
C CYS A 74 -5.99 -9.14 3.91
N ILE A 75 -6.74 -8.09 4.27
CA ILE A 75 -6.54 -6.73 3.76
C ILE A 75 -5.79 -5.93 4.81
N VAL A 76 -4.69 -5.32 4.42
CA VAL A 76 -3.90 -4.41 5.25
C VAL A 76 -4.25 -2.97 4.87
N LEU A 77 -4.68 -2.19 5.84
CA LEU A 77 -5.06 -0.79 5.64
C LEU A 77 -4.01 0.12 6.26
N ASP A 78 -3.50 1.05 5.47
CA ASP A 78 -2.54 2.07 5.89
C ASP A 78 -3.08 3.47 5.55
N PHE A 79 -3.38 4.24 6.58
CA PHE A 79 -3.91 5.61 6.43
C PHE A 79 -2.84 6.66 6.15
N PHE A 80 -1.57 6.31 6.26
CA PHE A 80 -0.44 7.23 6.12
C PHE A 80 0.65 6.64 5.22
N ALA A 81 0.23 6.15 4.05
CA ALA A 81 1.08 5.39 3.14
C ALA A 81 2.38 6.09 2.73
N GLY A 82 2.37 7.43 2.67
CA GLY A 82 3.54 8.25 2.39
C GLY A 82 4.30 7.78 1.14
N SER A 83 5.44 7.12 1.30
CA SER A 83 6.23 6.60 0.19
C SER A 83 5.73 5.26 -0.38
N GLY A 84 4.63 4.69 0.14
CA GLY A 84 4.09 3.40 -0.33
C GLY A 84 4.84 2.17 0.18
N THR A 85 5.60 2.29 1.26
CA THR A 85 6.39 1.17 1.81
C THR A 85 5.52 -0.03 2.18
N THR A 86 4.33 0.21 2.75
CA THR A 86 3.40 -0.86 3.13
C THR A 86 2.97 -1.68 1.91
N GLY A 87 2.68 -1.05 0.78
CA GLY A 87 2.33 -1.76 -0.45
C GLY A 87 3.47 -2.65 -0.94
N GLU A 88 4.69 -2.14 -1.00
CA GLU A 88 5.87 -2.93 -1.39
C GLU A 88 6.13 -4.08 -0.42
N ALA A 89 6.03 -3.83 0.89
CA ALA A 89 6.24 -4.86 1.91
C ALA A 89 5.23 -6.02 1.78
N ILE A 90 3.97 -5.72 1.44
CA ILE A 90 2.94 -6.74 1.23
C ILE A 90 3.20 -7.53 -0.05
N LEU A 91 3.56 -6.87 -1.14
CA LEU A 91 3.90 -7.54 -2.40
C LEU A 91 5.10 -8.48 -2.21
N ASP A 92 6.13 -8.01 -1.52
CA ASP A 92 7.31 -8.78 -1.21
C ASP A 92 7.01 -9.96 -0.25
N TYR A 93 6.19 -9.72 0.78
CA TYR A 93 5.72 -10.78 1.68
C TYR A 93 4.93 -11.85 0.95
N ASN A 94 3.99 -11.46 0.08
CA ASN A 94 3.19 -12.38 -0.72
C ASN A 94 4.08 -13.27 -1.62
N LYS A 95 5.10 -12.67 -2.26
CA LYS A 95 6.06 -13.40 -3.08
C LYS A 95 6.83 -14.45 -2.26
N ASP A 96 7.34 -14.04 -1.09
CA ASP A 96 8.13 -14.91 -0.21
C ASP A 96 7.32 -16.04 0.42
N LYS A 97 6.12 -15.74 0.89
CA LYS A 97 5.27 -16.67 1.67
C LYS A 97 4.19 -17.35 0.83
N LYS A 98 4.04 -16.96 -0.45
CA LYS A 98 2.98 -17.43 -1.36
C LYS A 98 1.57 -17.18 -0.80
N THR A 99 1.39 -16.01 -0.17
CA THR A 99 0.11 -15.53 0.37
C THR A 99 -0.57 -14.58 -0.61
N ASN A 100 -1.82 -14.20 -0.33
CA ASN A 100 -2.60 -13.26 -1.16
C ASN A 100 -3.15 -12.11 -0.31
N LYS A 101 -2.29 -11.50 0.50
CA LYS A 101 -2.67 -10.31 1.26
C LYS A 101 -2.87 -9.14 0.30
N GLN A 102 -3.93 -8.38 0.54
CA GLN A 102 -4.24 -7.16 -0.21
C GLN A 102 -3.90 -5.94 0.63
N PHE A 103 -3.84 -4.78 0.00
CA PHE A 103 -3.62 -3.52 0.69
C PHE A 103 -4.57 -2.43 0.22
N ILE A 104 -4.90 -1.54 1.15
CA ILE A 104 -5.54 -0.26 0.89
C ILE A 104 -4.62 0.81 1.48
N LEU A 105 -4.15 1.72 0.64
CA LEU A 105 -3.24 2.78 1.02
C LEU A 105 -3.95 4.13 0.89
N CYS A 106 -3.98 4.88 1.96
CA CYS A 106 -4.50 6.26 1.95
C CYS A 106 -3.35 7.21 2.27
N THR A 107 -3.23 8.29 1.53
CA THR A 107 -2.26 9.36 1.81
C THR A 107 -2.80 10.69 1.33
N LEU A 108 -2.40 11.75 2.02
CA LEU A 108 -2.64 13.10 1.53
C LEU A 108 -1.77 13.34 0.29
N ASN A 109 -2.37 13.85 -0.77
CA ASN A 109 -1.63 14.20 -1.98
C ASN A 109 -0.97 15.58 -1.85
N GLU A 110 -0.08 15.72 -0.88
CA GLU A 110 0.67 16.95 -0.63
C GLU A 110 1.64 17.24 -1.77
N LYS A 111 1.55 18.44 -2.33
CA LYS A 111 2.45 18.92 -3.37
C LYS A 111 3.69 19.54 -2.74
N THR A 112 4.85 19.19 -3.26
CA THR A 112 6.15 19.74 -2.85
C THR A 112 6.93 20.16 -4.08
N ASP A 113 8.03 20.88 -3.90
CA ASP A 113 8.92 21.27 -5.02
C ASP A 113 9.48 20.05 -5.76
N VAL A 114 9.67 18.95 -5.07
CA VAL A 114 10.17 17.68 -5.63
C VAL A 114 9.05 16.86 -6.26
N ASN A 115 7.83 16.98 -5.76
CA ASN A 115 6.65 16.22 -6.15
C ASN A 115 5.50 17.18 -6.52
N PRO A 116 5.55 17.83 -7.69
CA PRO A 116 4.59 18.86 -8.08
C PRO A 116 3.16 18.34 -8.30
N ASN A 117 3.00 17.03 -8.61
CA ASN A 117 1.69 16.40 -8.73
C ASN A 117 1.19 15.81 -7.40
N GLY A 118 2.00 15.93 -6.35
CA GLY A 118 1.72 15.42 -5.01
C GLY A 118 2.33 14.05 -4.71
N ILE A 119 2.48 13.78 -3.42
CA ILE A 119 3.16 12.57 -2.91
C ILE A 119 2.42 11.29 -3.33
N ALA A 120 1.09 11.28 -3.29
CA ALA A 120 0.30 10.13 -3.68
C ALA A 120 0.59 9.70 -5.12
N TYR A 121 0.66 10.67 -6.03
CA TYR A 121 0.92 10.42 -7.44
C TYR A 121 2.40 10.24 -7.75
N ASP A 122 3.25 11.23 -7.38
CA ASP A 122 4.65 11.25 -7.79
C ASP A 122 5.52 10.23 -7.04
N VAL A 123 5.10 9.80 -5.86
CA VAL A 123 5.87 8.85 -5.05
C VAL A 123 5.14 7.53 -4.89
N THR A 124 3.98 7.50 -4.21
CA THR A 124 3.30 6.26 -3.84
C THR A 124 2.90 5.43 -5.04
N SER A 125 2.13 6.02 -5.97
CA SER A 125 1.64 5.28 -7.13
C SER A 125 2.76 4.92 -8.11
N LYS A 126 3.71 5.83 -8.34
CA LYS A 126 4.87 5.56 -9.20
C LYS A 126 5.79 4.47 -8.65
N ARG A 127 6.03 4.47 -7.33
CA ARG A 127 6.79 3.39 -6.69
C ARG A 127 6.13 2.05 -6.94
N LEU A 128 4.85 1.93 -6.60
CA LEU A 128 4.09 0.70 -6.74
C LEU A 128 4.03 0.24 -8.19
N LYS A 129 3.73 1.13 -9.14
CA LYS A 129 3.75 0.76 -10.55
C LYS A 129 5.10 0.18 -10.97
N ARG A 130 6.20 0.86 -10.65
CA ARG A 130 7.56 0.42 -11.02
C ARG A 130 7.89 -0.96 -10.51
N ILE A 131 7.64 -1.23 -9.23
CA ILE A 131 7.96 -2.53 -8.62
C ILE A 131 6.99 -3.64 -9.05
N MET A 132 5.76 -3.31 -9.43
CA MET A 132 4.78 -4.28 -9.91
C MET A 132 4.99 -4.65 -11.36
N THR A 133 5.29 -3.68 -12.22
CA THR A 133 5.43 -3.90 -13.67
C THR A 133 6.87 -4.01 -14.15
N GLY A 134 7.85 -3.54 -13.36
CA GLY A 134 9.25 -3.39 -13.80
C GLY A 134 9.45 -2.22 -14.75
N GLU A 135 8.51 -1.28 -14.82
CA GLU A 135 8.49 -0.21 -15.80
C GLU A 135 8.02 1.10 -15.18
N CYS A 136 8.62 2.21 -15.57
CA CYS A 136 8.20 3.54 -15.22
C CYS A 136 6.99 3.99 -16.07
N TYR A 137 6.31 5.06 -15.68
CA TYR A 137 5.18 5.63 -16.45
C TYR A 137 5.58 6.12 -17.86
N ASP A 138 6.84 6.46 -18.05
CA ASP A 138 7.42 6.88 -19.34
C ASP A 138 8.00 5.71 -20.17
N GLY A 139 7.76 4.47 -19.73
CA GLY A 139 8.28 3.27 -20.38
C GLY A 139 9.72 2.92 -20.00
N THR A 140 10.39 3.72 -19.17
CA THR A 140 11.77 3.44 -18.75
C THR A 140 11.82 2.21 -17.85
N LYS A 141 12.77 1.31 -18.12
CA LYS A 141 13.02 0.06 -17.37
C LYS A 141 14.40 0.06 -16.70
N ASP A 142 15.09 1.18 -16.73
CA ASP A 142 16.44 1.32 -16.21
C ASP A 142 16.43 1.98 -14.82
N PHE A 143 16.21 1.18 -13.78
CA PHE A 143 16.33 1.59 -12.40
C PHE A 143 16.89 0.47 -11.51
N LYS A 144 17.71 0.85 -10.52
CA LYS A 144 18.52 -0.07 -9.71
C LYS A 144 17.76 -1.19 -9.01
N TRP A 145 16.51 -0.96 -8.68
CA TRP A 145 15.68 -1.96 -8.02
C TRP A 145 15.53 -3.22 -8.88
N ILE A 146 15.32 -3.05 -10.20
CA ILE A 146 15.09 -4.16 -11.12
C ILE A 146 16.36 -4.97 -11.42
N GLU A 147 17.55 -4.42 -11.15
CA GLU A 147 18.81 -5.16 -11.29
C GLU A 147 18.88 -6.33 -10.28
N LYS A 148 18.16 -6.24 -9.17
CA LYS A 148 18.21 -7.19 -8.05
C LYS A 148 16.89 -7.88 -7.77
N ASN A 149 15.81 -7.41 -8.38
CA ASN A 149 14.46 -7.88 -8.11
C ASN A 149 13.72 -8.14 -9.41
N GLU A 150 12.78 -9.08 -9.35
CA GLU A 150 11.79 -9.29 -10.40
C GLU A 150 10.50 -8.56 -10.03
N PRO A 151 9.80 -7.99 -11.01
CA PRO A 151 8.52 -7.36 -10.80
C PRO A 151 7.53 -8.27 -10.05
N TYR A 152 6.81 -7.68 -9.11
CA TYR A 152 5.85 -8.45 -8.30
C TYR A 152 4.59 -8.84 -9.06
N GLY A 153 4.25 -8.12 -10.13
CA GLY A 153 2.98 -8.29 -10.84
C GLY A 153 1.79 -7.72 -10.05
N GLY A 154 0.58 -8.11 -10.44
CA GLY A 154 -0.67 -7.69 -9.79
C GLY A 154 -1.31 -6.47 -10.43
N ASN A 155 -2.42 -6.00 -9.84
CA ASN A 155 -3.18 -4.84 -10.26
C ASN A 155 -3.13 -3.76 -9.18
N LEU A 156 -3.14 -2.51 -9.59
CA LEU A 156 -3.20 -1.34 -8.71
C LEU A 156 -4.28 -0.39 -9.24
N ASP A 157 -5.30 -0.16 -8.41
CA ASP A 157 -6.30 0.87 -8.66
C ASP A 157 -5.96 2.11 -7.84
N VAL A 158 -5.99 3.27 -8.49
CA VAL A 158 -5.68 4.56 -7.85
C VAL A 158 -6.94 5.43 -7.90
N TYR A 159 -7.38 5.88 -6.72
CA TYR A 159 -8.56 6.71 -6.57
C TYR A 159 -8.18 8.06 -5.98
N GLU A 160 -8.81 9.11 -6.45
CA GLU A 160 -8.76 10.43 -5.84
C GLU A 160 -10.09 10.70 -5.12
N ILE A 161 -10.01 11.13 -3.86
CA ILE A 161 -11.18 11.48 -3.08
C ILE A 161 -11.35 13.00 -3.16
N GLU A 162 -12.44 13.43 -3.78
CA GLU A 162 -12.81 14.84 -3.83
C GLU A 162 -13.95 15.13 -2.84
N SER A 163 -13.87 16.29 -2.20
CA SER A 163 -14.96 16.77 -1.35
C SER A 163 -16.08 17.32 -2.23
N VAL A 164 -17.22 16.68 -2.18
CA VAL A 164 -18.44 17.20 -2.79
C VAL A 164 -19.07 18.21 -1.82
N ALA A 165 -19.41 19.39 -2.30
CA ALA A 165 -20.02 20.42 -1.47
C ALA A 165 -21.26 19.88 -0.78
N ASN A 166 -21.35 20.17 0.54
CA ASN A 166 -22.46 19.70 1.37
C ASN A 166 -23.78 20.30 0.88
N PHE A 167 -24.84 19.50 0.83
CA PHE A 167 -26.19 19.90 0.33
C PHE A 167 -26.87 20.94 1.19
N GLU A 168 -26.32 21.26 2.36
CA GLU A 168 -26.91 22.22 3.27
C GLU A 168 -26.67 23.65 2.82
N SER A 169 -27.61 24.12 2.07
CA SER A 169 -28.27 25.46 2.11
C SER A 169 -27.53 26.72 1.64
N THR A 170 -26.25 26.79 1.36
CA THR A 170 -25.65 28.08 0.98
C THR A 170 -24.94 28.13 -0.37
N THR A 171 -24.64 27.02 -0.97
CA THR A 171 -24.10 26.96 -2.33
C THR A 171 -25.18 26.56 -3.32
N LYS A 172 -25.38 27.37 -4.33
CA LYS A 172 -26.32 27.09 -5.43
C LYS A 172 -25.90 25.89 -6.31
N LYS A 173 -24.83 25.17 -5.93
CA LYS A 173 -24.33 23.99 -6.65
C LYS A 173 -24.73 22.72 -5.90
N THR A 174 -25.41 21.83 -6.59
CA THR A 174 -25.68 20.46 -6.11
C THR A 174 -24.47 19.58 -6.39
N PRO A 175 -24.28 18.42 -5.72
CA PRO A 175 -23.25 17.45 -6.10
C PRO A 175 -23.30 17.05 -7.55
N PHE A 176 -24.49 17.15 -8.12
CA PHE A 176 -24.76 16.91 -9.49
C PHE A 176 -24.09 17.93 -10.43
N ASP A 177 -24.00 19.18 -10.00
CA ASP A 177 -23.31 20.22 -10.77
C ASP A 177 -21.79 20.11 -10.67
N VAL A 178 -21.28 19.32 -9.73
CA VAL A 178 -19.85 19.10 -9.47
C VAL A 178 -19.30 17.85 -10.18
N ILE A 179 -20.18 16.91 -10.55
CA ILE A 179 -19.78 15.75 -11.33
C ILE A 179 -19.35 16.22 -12.73
N ASP A 180 -18.09 16.04 -13.04
CA ASP A 180 -17.57 16.34 -14.37
C ASP A 180 -18.15 15.36 -15.40
N GLU A 181 -19.05 15.87 -16.22
CA GLU A 181 -19.74 15.07 -17.23
C GLU A 181 -18.79 14.57 -18.32
N THR A 182 -17.64 15.21 -18.51
CA THR A 182 -16.65 14.79 -19.50
C THR A 182 -16.00 13.47 -19.12
N LEU A 183 -15.83 13.16 -17.82
CA LEU A 183 -15.34 11.88 -17.33
C LEU A 183 -16.25 10.71 -17.70
N TYR A 184 -17.55 10.99 -17.93
CA TYR A 184 -18.55 9.98 -18.23
C TYR A 184 -18.91 9.91 -19.72
N GLY A 185 -18.19 10.64 -20.57
CA GLY A 185 -18.41 10.64 -22.02
C GLY A 185 -19.69 11.31 -22.48
N LYS A 186 -20.34 12.11 -21.61
CA LYS A 186 -21.52 12.91 -21.95
C LYS A 186 -21.36 14.33 -21.48
N GLU A 187 -21.63 15.29 -22.35
CA GLU A 187 -21.49 16.70 -22.05
C GLU A 187 -22.64 17.27 -21.22
N LYS A 188 -23.87 16.75 -21.39
CA LYS A 188 -25.06 17.23 -20.66
C LYS A 188 -26.15 16.20 -20.55
N PHE A 189 -26.70 16.07 -19.36
CA PHE A 189 -27.93 15.35 -19.10
C PHE A 189 -29.11 16.34 -18.98
N LYS A 190 -30.25 15.98 -19.55
CA LYS A 190 -31.45 16.85 -19.50
C LYS A 190 -32.12 16.79 -18.13
N LYS A 191 -32.00 15.69 -17.40
CA LYS A 191 -32.63 15.46 -16.11
C LYS A 191 -31.62 14.86 -15.13
N LEU A 192 -31.78 15.24 -13.86
CA LEU A 192 -30.98 14.73 -12.74
C LEU A 192 -31.04 13.21 -12.66
N GLN A 193 -32.22 12.64 -12.81
CA GLN A 193 -32.43 11.21 -12.73
C GLN A 193 -31.64 10.44 -13.79
N GLU A 194 -31.62 10.92 -15.02
CA GLU A 194 -30.87 10.31 -16.12
C GLU A 194 -29.36 10.27 -15.87
N LYS A 195 -28.84 11.31 -15.23
CA LYS A 195 -27.41 11.37 -14.87
C LYS A 195 -27.09 10.42 -13.74
N ILE A 196 -27.94 10.35 -12.70
CA ILE A 196 -27.78 9.44 -11.57
C ILE A 196 -27.80 7.99 -12.08
N GLU A 197 -28.79 7.61 -12.86
CA GLU A 197 -28.92 6.28 -13.44
C GLU A 197 -27.70 5.93 -14.28
N TRP A 198 -27.28 6.86 -15.15
CA TRP A 198 -26.11 6.65 -16.00
C TRP A 198 -24.82 6.50 -15.18
N VAL A 199 -24.60 7.29 -14.13
CA VAL A 199 -23.45 7.18 -13.24
C VAL A 199 -23.44 5.85 -12.50
N CYS A 200 -24.61 5.40 -11.99
CA CYS A 200 -24.74 4.10 -11.34
C CYS A 200 -24.43 2.93 -12.28
N GLU A 201 -24.91 3.01 -13.51
CA GLU A 201 -24.69 1.96 -14.54
C GLU A 201 -23.25 1.93 -15.06
N ASN A 202 -22.59 3.08 -15.11
CA ASN A 202 -21.27 3.23 -15.71
C ASN A 202 -20.16 3.50 -14.68
N PHE A 203 -20.43 3.32 -13.41
CA PHE A 203 -19.49 3.62 -12.33
C PHE A 203 -18.13 2.95 -12.54
N ASN A 204 -18.11 1.70 -12.97
CA ASN A 204 -16.89 0.95 -13.24
C ASN A 204 -16.10 1.47 -14.46
N ASN A 205 -16.77 2.16 -15.41
CA ASN A 205 -16.14 2.73 -16.59
C ASN A 205 -15.70 4.18 -16.40
N ALA A 206 -16.12 4.79 -15.29
CA ALA A 206 -15.85 6.17 -14.95
C ALA A 206 -14.56 6.34 -14.10
N GLN A 207 -13.84 5.25 -13.89
CA GLN A 207 -12.55 5.30 -13.19
C GLN A 207 -11.54 6.05 -14.07
N LYS A 208 -10.93 7.06 -13.47
CA LYS A 208 -9.85 7.80 -14.10
C LYS A 208 -8.70 6.83 -14.35
N VAL A 209 -8.49 6.42 -15.59
CA VAL A 209 -7.28 5.70 -15.97
C VAL A 209 -6.14 6.70 -15.82
N VAL A 210 -5.35 6.54 -14.79
CA VAL A 210 -4.15 7.35 -14.58
C VAL A 210 -3.14 6.87 -15.59
N GLU A 211 -3.06 7.54 -16.74
CA GLU A 211 -2.00 7.38 -17.73
C GLU A 211 -0.64 7.84 -17.21
#